data_d69e42aa548f28ad3ddcece4410e0284
#
_entry.id   d69e42aa548f28ad3ddcece4410e0284
#
_cell.length_a   1.000
_cell.length_b   1.000
_cell.length_c   1.000
_cell.angle_alpha   90.00
_cell.angle_beta   90.00
_cell.angle_gamma   90.00
#
_symmetry.space_group_name_H-M   'P 1'
#
loop_
_entity.id
_entity.type
_entity.pdbx_description
1 polymer ?
#
loop_
_entity_poly.entity_id
_entity_poly.type
_entity_poly.pdbx_seq_one_letter_code
_entity_poly.pdbx_strand_id
1 'polypeptide(L)'
;MPSLYTEIEIDAPKEKVWQALVQKEQWMYWNTFLYDCDASRPLQQGQEVLLSLRRIPGEEETEFEPLVTLIQPEVCLTWFSAIPGLQNEHVFEIQAIDRRRTKYIHRETFSGWIARIFWPFIRADEQQGLKRMARELKQYVEGQWRGLVHKNTVKI
;
A
#
# COMPACT_ATOMS: atom_id res chain seq x y z
N MET A 1 6.36 -20.50 1.37
CA MET A 1 5.45 -19.81 0.46
C MET A 1 6.15 -18.63 -0.18
N PRO A 2 5.93 -18.36 -1.47
CA PRO A 2 6.49 -17.18 -2.12
C PRO A 2 6.06 -15.91 -1.42
N SER A 3 7.00 -15.05 -1.11
CA SER A 3 6.72 -13.80 -0.42
C SER A 3 7.62 -12.68 -0.91
N LEU A 4 7.11 -11.46 -0.81
CA LEU A 4 7.82 -10.23 -1.12
C LEU A 4 7.80 -9.32 0.10
N TYR A 5 8.80 -8.46 0.19
CA TYR A 5 8.96 -7.56 1.32
C TYR A 5 9.63 -6.28 0.87
N THR A 6 9.14 -5.16 1.37
CA THR A 6 9.85 -3.89 1.26
C THR A 6 9.62 -3.07 2.53
N GLU A 7 10.59 -2.24 2.87
CA GLU A 7 10.47 -1.29 3.96
C GLU A 7 11.16 0.02 3.61
N ILE A 8 10.68 1.11 4.19
CA ILE A 8 11.26 2.42 4.00
C ILE A 8 10.99 3.29 5.23
N GLU A 9 11.92 4.17 5.56
CA GLU A 9 11.71 5.18 6.59
C GLU A 9 11.13 6.45 5.97
N ILE A 10 10.10 6.99 6.62
CA ILE A 10 9.39 8.19 6.18
C ILE A 10 9.56 9.26 7.25
N ASP A 11 10.02 10.44 6.84
CA ASP A 11 10.23 11.58 7.73
C ASP A 11 8.91 12.31 7.98
N ALA A 12 8.00 11.63 8.66
CA ALA A 12 6.70 12.15 9.05
C ALA A 12 6.13 11.32 10.21
N PRO A 13 5.22 11.89 11.02
CA PRO A 13 4.57 11.15 12.09
C PRO A 13 3.71 10.00 11.56
N LYS A 14 3.54 8.96 12.37
CA LYS A 14 2.74 7.77 12.01
C LYS A 14 1.31 8.12 11.61
N GLU A 15 0.71 9.13 12.24
CA GLU A 15 -0.65 9.57 11.94
C GLU A 15 -0.78 10.05 10.49
N LYS A 16 0.25 10.73 9.99
CA LYS A 16 0.28 11.24 8.61
C LYS A 16 0.50 10.11 7.61
N VAL A 17 1.36 9.17 7.93
CA VAL A 17 1.59 7.99 7.09
C VAL A 17 0.33 7.14 7.02
N TRP A 18 -0.29 6.90 8.17
CA TRP A 18 -1.53 6.12 8.24
C TRP A 18 -2.66 6.75 7.44
N GLN A 19 -2.85 8.07 7.59
CA GLN A 19 -3.88 8.80 6.86
C GLN A 19 -3.74 8.63 5.35
N ALA A 20 -2.53 8.79 4.82
CA ALA A 20 -2.27 8.60 3.39
C ALA A 20 -2.54 7.15 2.95
N LEU A 21 -2.17 6.18 3.80
CA LEU A 21 -2.32 4.76 3.50
C LEU A 21 -3.79 4.34 3.44
N VAL A 22 -4.66 4.88 4.28
CA VAL A 22 -6.07 4.47 4.34
C VAL A 22 -7.01 5.31 3.47
N GLN A 23 -6.56 6.45 2.98
CA GLN A 23 -7.35 7.28 2.05
C GLN A 23 -7.17 6.77 0.61
N LYS A 24 -7.75 5.60 0.31
CA LYS A 24 -7.57 4.95 -0.98
C LYS A 24 -8.06 5.77 -2.17
N GLU A 25 -9.06 6.61 -1.97
CA GLU A 25 -9.59 7.50 -2.99
C GLU A 25 -8.59 8.59 -3.41
N GLN A 26 -7.53 8.81 -2.62
CA GLN A 26 -6.45 9.75 -2.90
C GLN A 26 -5.25 9.07 -3.56
N TRP A 27 -5.22 7.74 -3.62
CA TRP A 27 -4.09 7.01 -4.20
C TRP A 27 -3.81 7.39 -5.65
N MET A 28 -4.81 7.75 -6.41
CA MET A 28 -4.66 8.18 -7.80
C MET A 28 -3.69 9.36 -7.98
N TYR A 29 -3.45 10.14 -6.94
CA TYR A 29 -2.57 11.31 -7.00
C TYR A 29 -1.11 11.00 -6.71
N TRP A 30 -0.81 9.85 -6.10
CA TRP A 30 0.58 9.54 -5.75
C TRP A 30 0.98 8.08 -5.97
N ASN A 31 0.05 7.16 -6.06
CA ASN A 31 0.32 5.72 -6.11
C ASN A 31 0.17 5.21 -7.55
N THR A 32 1.27 4.77 -8.16
CA THR A 32 1.25 4.23 -9.52
C THR A 32 1.14 2.70 -9.54
N PHE A 33 1.09 2.07 -8.37
CA PHE A 33 0.99 0.62 -8.24
C PHE A 33 -0.45 0.16 -7.98
N LEU A 34 -1.18 0.85 -7.09
CA LEU A 34 -2.54 0.53 -6.70
C LEU A 34 -3.46 1.74 -6.85
N TYR A 35 -4.66 1.52 -7.37
CA TYR A 35 -5.69 2.57 -7.50
C TYR A 35 -7.00 2.10 -6.92
N ASP A 36 -7.77 3.05 -6.38
CA ASP A 36 -9.16 2.82 -6.00
C ASP A 36 -10.05 2.95 -7.25
N CYS A 37 -10.85 1.92 -7.52
CA CYS A 37 -11.79 1.91 -8.64
C CYS A 37 -13.23 2.19 -8.22
N ASP A 38 -13.53 2.22 -6.93
CA ASP A 38 -14.87 2.47 -6.42
C ASP A 38 -14.83 3.12 -5.04
N ALA A 39 -14.91 4.45 -5.03
CA ALA A 39 -14.88 5.23 -3.80
C ALA A 39 -16.13 5.02 -2.92
N SER A 40 -17.21 4.44 -3.47
CA SER A 40 -18.42 4.14 -2.70
C SER A 40 -18.25 2.94 -1.76
N ARG A 41 -17.20 2.15 -1.96
CA ARG A 41 -16.84 1.02 -1.10
C ARG A 41 -15.77 1.47 -0.11
N PRO A 42 -16.11 1.74 1.15
CA PRO A 42 -15.12 2.24 2.10
C PRO A 42 -14.11 1.15 2.51
N LEU A 43 -12.93 1.59 2.88
CA LEU A 43 -11.89 0.69 3.41
C LEU A 43 -12.26 0.35 4.86
N GLN A 44 -12.96 -0.76 5.04
CA GLN A 44 -13.46 -1.23 6.33
C GLN A 44 -13.18 -2.72 6.49
N GLN A 45 -12.84 -3.13 7.69
CA GLN A 45 -12.63 -4.54 8.02
C GLN A 45 -13.90 -5.35 7.74
N GLY A 46 -13.73 -6.47 7.04
CA GLY A 46 -14.83 -7.35 6.65
C GLY A 46 -15.51 -6.96 5.34
N GLN A 47 -15.06 -5.90 4.67
CA GLN A 47 -15.63 -5.42 3.41
C GLN A 47 -14.66 -5.65 2.25
N GLU A 48 -15.21 -5.94 1.07
CA GLU A 48 -14.44 -5.98 -0.15
C GLU A 48 -14.33 -4.57 -0.74
N VAL A 49 -13.19 -4.28 -1.34
CA VAL A 49 -12.97 -3.05 -2.11
C VAL A 49 -12.62 -3.42 -3.55
N LEU A 50 -12.81 -2.48 -4.47
CA LEU A 50 -12.44 -2.68 -5.86
C LEU A 50 -11.18 -1.86 -6.15
N LEU A 51 -10.09 -2.53 -6.45
CA LEU A 51 -8.80 -1.92 -6.72
C LEU A 51 -8.29 -2.31 -8.09
N SER A 52 -7.37 -1.53 -8.61
CA SER A 52 -6.62 -1.85 -9.82
C SER A 52 -5.13 -1.88 -9.51
N LEU A 53 -4.44 -2.83 -10.10
CA LEU A 53 -3.00 -3.06 -9.91
C LEU A 53 -2.27 -2.84 -11.22
N ARG A 54 -1.15 -2.09 -11.16
CA ARG A 54 -0.25 -1.91 -12.30
C ARG A 54 1.18 -2.23 -11.87
N ARG A 55 1.68 -3.41 -12.26
CA ARG A 55 3.03 -3.85 -11.93
C ARG A 55 4.11 -3.03 -12.61
N ILE A 56 3.89 -2.68 -13.87
CA ILE A 56 4.83 -1.92 -14.70
C ILE A 56 4.14 -0.64 -15.13
N PRO A 57 4.75 0.55 -14.91
CA PRO A 57 4.17 1.82 -15.34
C PRO A 57 3.88 1.82 -16.84
N GLY A 58 2.68 2.27 -17.23
CA GLY A 58 2.26 2.34 -18.62
C GLY A 58 1.65 1.06 -19.19
N GLU A 59 1.65 -0.05 -18.45
CA GLU A 59 1.01 -1.29 -18.88
C GLU A 59 -0.44 -1.36 -18.42
N GLU A 60 -1.14 -2.41 -18.88
CA GLU A 60 -2.53 -2.65 -18.52
C GLU A 60 -2.72 -2.85 -17.03
N GLU A 61 -3.81 -2.32 -16.52
CA GLU A 61 -4.22 -2.50 -15.13
C GLU A 61 -4.99 -3.81 -14.98
N THR A 62 -4.83 -4.43 -13.82
CA THR A 62 -5.59 -5.62 -13.43
C THR A 62 -6.51 -5.26 -12.27
N GLU A 63 -7.81 -5.35 -12.47
CA GLU A 63 -8.77 -5.13 -11.39
C GLU A 63 -8.88 -6.37 -10.49
N PHE A 64 -9.05 -6.14 -9.20
CA PHE A 64 -9.26 -7.20 -8.22
C PHE A 64 -10.09 -6.70 -7.04
N GLU A 65 -10.71 -7.62 -6.33
CA GLU A 65 -11.63 -7.30 -5.22
C GLU A 65 -11.13 -7.95 -3.92
N PRO A 66 -10.13 -7.36 -3.26
CA PRO A 66 -9.64 -7.93 -2.01
C PRO A 66 -10.61 -7.72 -0.87
N LEU A 67 -10.66 -8.69 0.03
CA LEU A 67 -11.36 -8.61 1.30
C LEU A 67 -10.44 -7.97 2.34
N VAL A 68 -10.85 -6.88 2.93
CA VAL A 68 -10.11 -6.24 4.03
C VAL A 68 -10.27 -7.09 5.28
N THR A 69 -9.19 -7.74 5.70
CA THR A 69 -9.23 -8.70 6.81
C THR A 69 -8.91 -8.10 8.16
N LEU A 70 -8.14 -7.01 8.18
CA LEU A 70 -7.79 -6.33 9.44
C LEU A 70 -7.50 -4.86 9.17
N ILE A 71 -8.06 -3.99 10.00
CA ILE A 71 -7.64 -2.58 10.12
C ILE A 71 -7.38 -2.31 11.59
N GLN A 72 -6.12 -2.09 11.93
CA GLN A 72 -5.72 -1.64 13.26
C GLN A 72 -5.12 -0.24 13.09
N PRO A 73 -5.85 0.81 13.46
CA PRO A 73 -5.43 2.19 13.18
C PRO A 73 -4.01 2.49 13.65
N GLU A 74 -3.23 3.09 12.76
CA GLU A 74 -1.84 3.49 12.98
C GLU A 74 -0.88 2.31 13.24
N VAL A 75 -1.32 1.08 12.96
CA VAL A 75 -0.52 -0.14 13.13
C VAL A 75 -0.46 -0.94 11.86
N CYS A 76 -1.60 -1.45 11.39
CA CYS A 76 -1.59 -2.27 10.17
C CYS A 76 -2.93 -2.32 9.46
N LEU A 77 -2.84 -2.62 8.17
CA LEU A 77 -3.94 -2.90 7.27
C LEU A 77 -3.59 -4.19 6.53
N THR A 78 -4.52 -5.13 6.48
CA THR A 78 -4.32 -6.34 5.70
C THR A 78 -5.51 -6.60 4.79
N TRP A 79 -5.25 -7.16 3.61
CA TRP A 79 -6.29 -7.69 2.77
C TRP A 79 -5.88 -8.99 2.10
N PHE A 80 -6.87 -9.73 1.67
CA PHE A 80 -6.72 -11.06 1.08
C PHE A 80 -7.56 -11.14 -0.19
N SER A 81 -6.98 -11.69 -1.24
CA SER A 81 -7.71 -12.01 -2.46
C SER A 81 -7.42 -13.44 -2.89
N ALA A 82 -8.43 -14.08 -3.49
CA ALA A 82 -8.32 -15.47 -3.92
C ALA A 82 -9.10 -15.69 -5.21
N ILE A 83 -8.45 -16.39 -6.13
CA ILE A 83 -9.08 -17.03 -7.26
C ILE A 83 -8.66 -18.51 -7.23
N PRO A 84 -9.35 -19.41 -7.94
CA PRO A 84 -8.94 -20.80 -7.95
C PRO A 84 -7.46 -20.96 -8.34
N GLY A 85 -6.68 -21.61 -7.46
CA GLY A 85 -5.25 -21.87 -7.68
C GLY A 85 -4.31 -20.73 -7.30
N LEU A 86 -4.81 -19.56 -6.89
CA LEU A 86 -3.97 -18.42 -6.50
C LEU A 86 -4.59 -17.65 -5.35
N GLN A 87 -3.88 -17.60 -4.23
CA GLN A 87 -4.22 -16.78 -3.08
C GLN A 87 -3.13 -15.75 -2.86
N ASN A 88 -3.55 -14.56 -2.43
CA ASN A 88 -2.65 -13.42 -2.24
C ASN A 88 -3.06 -12.63 -1.00
N GLU A 89 -2.08 -12.32 -0.14
CA GLU A 89 -2.29 -11.49 1.04
C GLU A 89 -1.31 -10.33 1.02
N HIS A 90 -1.82 -9.13 1.26
CA HIS A 90 -1.02 -7.93 1.48
C HIS A 90 -1.11 -7.51 2.94
N VAL A 91 0.03 -7.21 3.54
CA VAL A 91 0.14 -6.65 4.89
C VAL A 91 0.88 -5.33 4.80
N PHE A 92 0.20 -4.26 5.18
CA PHE A 92 0.76 -2.91 5.27
C PHE A 92 0.91 -2.57 6.75
N GLU A 93 2.14 -2.38 7.19
CA GLU A 93 2.43 -2.13 8.60
C GLU A 93 3.20 -0.84 8.75
N ILE A 94 2.91 -0.09 9.80
CA ILE A 94 3.68 1.09 10.16
C ILE A 94 4.18 0.98 11.60
N GLN A 95 5.39 1.47 11.83
CA GLN A 95 6.03 1.47 13.14
C GLN A 95 6.62 2.84 13.40
N ALA A 96 6.25 3.48 14.50
CA ALA A 96 6.85 4.74 14.88
C ALA A 96 8.30 4.51 15.29
N ILE A 97 9.25 5.19 14.63
CA ILE A 97 10.64 5.22 15.04
C ILE A 97 10.80 6.28 16.15
N ASP A 98 10.22 7.45 15.90
CA ASP A 98 10.09 8.53 16.89
C ASP A 98 8.85 9.37 16.50
N ARG A 99 8.68 10.55 17.11
CA ARG A 99 7.49 11.40 16.86
C ARG A 99 7.41 11.94 15.44
N ARG A 100 8.52 11.96 14.69
CA ARG A 100 8.63 12.57 13.37
C ARG A 100 9.09 11.61 12.30
N ARG A 101 9.31 10.34 12.64
CA ARG A 101 9.77 9.32 11.69
C ARG A 101 8.99 8.04 11.88
N THR A 102 8.64 7.44 10.77
CA THR A 102 7.84 6.23 10.72
C THR A 102 8.49 5.24 9.76
N LYS A 103 8.49 3.98 10.13
CA LYS A 103 8.89 2.90 9.24
C LYS A 103 7.64 2.32 8.59
N TYR A 104 7.63 2.28 7.28
CA TYR A 104 6.57 1.64 6.49
C TYR A 104 7.08 0.29 5.98
N ILE A 105 6.27 -0.75 6.19
CA ILE A 105 6.56 -2.11 5.80
C ILE A 105 5.42 -2.63 4.95
N HIS A 106 5.75 -3.23 3.80
CA HIS A 106 4.76 -3.86 2.94
C HIS A 106 5.22 -5.29 2.65
N ARG A 107 4.39 -6.25 3.04
CA ARG A 107 4.61 -7.67 2.78
C ARG A 107 3.52 -8.19 1.87
N GLU A 108 3.88 -9.10 0.99
CA GLU A 108 2.94 -9.77 0.12
C GLU A 108 3.28 -11.25 0.06
N THR A 109 2.29 -12.11 0.28
CA THR A 109 2.46 -13.55 0.21
C THR A 109 1.54 -14.14 -0.85
N PHE A 110 2.06 -15.13 -1.56
CA PHE A 110 1.32 -15.86 -2.59
C PHE A 110 1.26 -17.33 -2.20
N SER A 111 0.12 -17.98 -2.52
CA SER A 111 -0.04 -19.41 -2.34
C SER A 111 -0.92 -19.99 -3.44
N GLY A 112 -0.94 -21.34 -3.53
CA GLY A 112 -1.65 -22.04 -4.57
C GLY A 112 -0.72 -22.50 -5.70
N TRP A 113 -1.21 -23.42 -6.55
CA TRP A 113 -0.39 -24.03 -7.59
C TRP A 113 -0.03 -23.04 -8.72
N ILE A 114 -0.90 -22.07 -9.00
CA ILE A 114 -0.62 -21.02 -10.00
C ILE A 114 0.56 -20.16 -9.54
N ALA A 115 0.58 -19.80 -8.27
CA ALA A 115 1.68 -19.04 -7.71
C ALA A 115 3.02 -19.76 -7.86
N ARG A 116 3.05 -21.07 -7.61
CA ARG A 116 4.27 -21.88 -7.74
C ARG A 116 4.81 -21.90 -9.18
N ILE A 117 3.90 -22.01 -10.15
CA ILE A 117 4.29 -22.11 -11.57
C ILE A 117 4.76 -20.75 -12.10
N PHE A 118 4.05 -19.67 -11.78
CA PHE A 118 4.30 -18.36 -12.37
C PHE A 118 5.21 -17.46 -11.55
N TRP A 119 5.62 -17.90 -10.36
CA TRP A 119 6.45 -17.10 -9.45
C TRP A 119 7.71 -16.52 -10.13
N PRO A 120 8.51 -17.30 -10.91
CA PRO A 120 9.68 -16.73 -11.56
C PRO A 120 9.38 -15.56 -12.51
N PHE A 121 8.17 -15.51 -13.05
CA PHE A 121 7.76 -14.50 -14.03
C PHE A 121 7.17 -13.25 -13.39
N ILE A 122 6.55 -13.36 -12.21
CA ILE A 122 5.88 -12.22 -11.55
C ILE A 122 6.72 -11.58 -10.45
N ARG A 123 7.65 -12.33 -9.88
CA ARG A 123 8.41 -11.92 -8.69
C ARG A 123 9.10 -10.57 -8.85
N ALA A 124 9.85 -10.38 -9.93
CA ALA A 124 10.65 -9.18 -10.13
C ALA A 124 9.77 -7.94 -10.30
N ASP A 125 8.73 -8.03 -11.14
CA ASP A 125 7.84 -6.90 -11.44
C ASP A 125 7.00 -6.51 -10.22
N GLU A 126 6.51 -7.49 -9.49
CA GLU A 126 5.72 -7.25 -8.27
C GLU A 126 6.59 -6.64 -7.18
N GLN A 127 7.83 -7.11 -7.00
CA GLN A 127 8.78 -6.53 -6.05
C GLN A 127 9.10 -5.08 -6.40
N GLN A 128 9.25 -4.77 -7.68
CA GLN A 128 9.45 -3.40 -8.17
C GLN A 128 8.24 -2.53 -7.85
N GLY A 129 7.03 -3.08 -8.00
CA GLY A 129 5.78 -2.39 -7.68
C GLY A 129 5.68 -2.03 -6.20
N LEU A 130 6.01 -2.97 -5.31
CA LEU A 130 6.04 -2.72 -3.87
C LEU A 130 7.02 -1.60 -3.50
N LYS A 131 8.23 -1.66 -4.05
CA LYS A 131 9.26 -0.64 -3.81
C LYS A 131 8.85 0.72 -4.35
N ARG A 132 8.22 0.75 -5.52
CA ARG A 132 7.73 1.99 -6.13
C ARG A 132 6.66 2.63 -5.26
N MET A 133 5.68 1.85 -4.80
CA MET A 133 4.64 2.35 -3.90
C MET A 133 5.24 2.91 -2.60
N ALA A 134 6.21 2.21 -2.02
CA ALA A 134 6.87 2.68 -0.80
C ALA A 134 7.55 4.04 -1.00
N ARG A 135 8.28 4.22 -2.10
CA ARG A 135 8.93 5.50 -2.43
C ARG A 135 7.90 6.60 -2.67
N GLU A 136 6.83 6.28 -3.39
CA GLU A 136 5.78 7.24 -3.71
C GLU A 136 5.01 7.68 -2.45
N LEU A 137 4.72 6.76 -1.55
CA LEU A 137 4.13 7.06 -0.25
C LEU A 137 5.03 8.00 0.55
N LYS A 138 6.32 7.69 0.62
CA LYS A 138 7.31 8.53 1.31
C LYS A 138 7.32 9.95 0.75
N GLN A 139 7.43 10.10 -0.55
CA GLN A 139 7.48 11.40 -1.22
C GLN A 139 6.21 12.21 -0.97
N TYR A 140 5.06 11.56 -1.09
CA TYR A 140 3.77 12.21 -0.89
C TYR A 140 3.58 12.68 0.55
N VAL A 141 3.82 11.81 1.52
CA VAL A 141 3.63 12.13 2.93
C VAL A 141 4.62 13.17 3.42
N GLU A 142 5.89 13.04 3.04
CA GLU A 142 6.92 14.01 3.42
C GLU A 142 6.65 15.37 2.81
N GLY A 143 6.19 15.41 1.57
CA GLY A 143 5.81 16.65 0.91
C GLY A 143 4.66 17.36 1.61
N GLN A 144 3.62 16.63 1.97
CA GLN A 144 2.48 17.16 2.72
C GLN A 144 2.88 17.63 4.12
N TRP A 145 3.69 16.84 4.82
CA TRP A 145 4.14 17.15 6.18
C TRP A 145 5.00 18.42 6.21
N ARG A 146 5.96 18.54 5.28
CA ARG A 146 6.79 19.76 5.16
C ARG A 146 5.94 20.98 4.87
N GLY A 147 4.92 20.85 4.02
CA GLY A 147 3.98 21.92 3.71
C GLY A 147 3.22 22.40 4.95
N LEU A 148 2.74 21.47 5.79
CA LEU A 148 2.04 21.79 7.03
C LEU A 148 2.94 22.49 8.04
N VAL A 149 4.16 21.99 8.24
CA VAL A 149 5.16 22.59 9.16
C VAL A 149 5.51 23.99 8.70
N HIS A 150 5.72 24.18 7.39
CA HIS A 150 6.04 25.50 6.82
C HIS A 150 4.89 26.50 7.01
N LYS A 151 3.64 26.08 6.76
CA LYS A 151 2.46 26.92 6.97
C LYS A 151 2.33 27.36 8.43
N ASN A 152 2.58 26.45 9.37
CA ASN A 152 2.51 26.76 10.80
C ASN A 152 3.63 27.72 11.24
N THR A 153 4.79 27.67 10.60
CA THR A 153 5.91 28.57 10.89
C THR A 153 5.66 29.97 10.33
N VAL A 154 5.00 30.10 9.19
CA VAL A 154 4.74 31.37 8.51
C VAL A 154 3.56 32.16 9.13
N LYS A 155 2.71 31.50 9.92
CA LYS A 155 1.54 32.12 10.55
C LYS A 155 1.84 32.85 11.88
N ILE A 156 3.08 33.05 12.22
CA ILE A 156 3.47 33.76 13.42
C ILE A 156 3.44 35.28 13.17
#